data_c5e7a61af5d928f74f09cabee4e631b3
#
_entry.id   c5e7a61af5d928f74f09cabee4e631b3
#
_cell.length_a   1.000
_cell.length_b   1.000
_cell.length_c   1.000
_cell.angle_alpha   90.00
_cell.angle_beta   90.00
_cell.angle_gamma   90.00
#
_symmetry.space_group_name_H-M   'P 1'
#
loop_
_entity.id
_entity.type
_entity.pdbx_description
1 polymer ?
#
loop_
_entity_poly.entity_id
_entity_poly.type
_entity_poly.pdbx_seq_one_letter_code
_entity_poly.pdbx_strand_id
1 'polypeptide(L)'
;GSIDLENGPIDARISASNMDVNLLTHLCDMNININGVMNGDIQVGGTIDEPTADISIYTQGDGTQFDNAYALANLKNGVIYINQMAANKGQCAIKAEGSIPIAALEMDKRNEQNINQQMNLKVYLENTDLNILPSLTPFVEWSMGNVQGDLNITGTVQKPNFKGNISTVDSAIKFKYIDSPLENINVDIDFDQDLMTVKRFTGRMGEGDYNLVGMAHLTSQGITGYSFNLDLNNLDIVSDYYTGHLVGNLQLIEEEFHGRRLPKLITNLDFNNIEVSMPPLPETTDTPLPEMLLDINVTLGDNVHAYDALLYDLYIKGAFNIKGTTIHPKSSGSLTVDKGTINVLKNIFKIEVGNIVFNQVDSFFPSIDFLAVTRLDRTKIFASLQGPLDKQLEPRLFSEPAMNDAEIIKLLAFRTDYKEGSSGEITEDDLLSLASVGLQMSFLNEIEGTLRNVLNLDEFRISRDSLSDSAKKRFDTDDGDVYSVQIGKYLSDKVMLRYTKGINYDLNRVGLQYYMNNNVGIITE
;
A
#
# COMPACT_ATOMS: atom_id res chain seq x y z
N GLY A 1 -33.55 35.80 -4.41
CA GLY A 1 -34.53 34.75 -4.56
C GLY A 1 -35.41 34.62 -3.33
N SER A 2 -36.59 34.09 -3.46
CA SER A 2 -37.52 33.80 -2.36
C SER A 2 -37.84 32.32 -2.32
N ILE A 3 -37.95 31.75 -1.13
CA ILE A 3 -38.38 30.40 -0.87
C ILE A 3 -39.51 30.47 0.15
N ASP A 4 -40.68 29.99 -0.21
CA ASP A 4 -41.78 29.82 0.75
C ASP A 4 -41.71 28.36 1.26
N LEU A 5 -41.47 28.19 2.55
CA LEU A 5 -41.20 26.90 3.19
C LEU A 5 -42.45 26.04 3.41
N GLU A 6 -43.67 26.59 3.14
CA GLU A 6 -44.94 25.87 3.27
C GLU A 6 -45.63 25.64 1.89
N ASN A 7 -44.96 24.95 0.93
CA ASN A 7 -45.44 24.67 -0.43
C ASN A 7 -45.55 25.88 -1.39
N GLY A 8 -44.84 26.96 -1.11
CA GLY A 8 -44.78 28.11 -2.00
C GLY A 8 -43.86 27.93 -3.20
N PRO A 9 -43.93 28.85 -4.18
CA PRO A 9 -43.04 28.84 -5.33
C PRO A 9 -41.60 29.15 -4.92
N ILE A 10 -40.67 28.42 -5.51
CA ILE A 10 -39.25 28.69 -5.45
C ILE A 10 -38.89 29.63 -6.61
N ASP A 11 -38.19 30.72 -6.30
CA ASP A 11 -37.50 31.55 -7.29
C ASP A 11 -36.14 31.93 -6.74
N ALA A 12 -35.13 31.18 -7.13
CA ALA A 12 -33.75 31.36 -6.67
C ALA A 12 -32.78 31.34 -7.84
N ARG A 13 -31.78 32.20 -7.77
CA ARG A 13 -30.66 32.17 -8.73
C ARG A 13 -29.35 32.05 -7.97
N ILE A 14 -28.56 31.09 -8.36
CA ILE A 14 -27.23 30.83 -7.85
C ILE A 14 -26.25 31.11 -8.98
N SER A 15 -25.35 32.08 -8.78
CA SER A 15 -24.32 32.40 -9.77
C SER A 15 -22.96 32.24 -9.14
N ALA A 16 -22.08 31.52 -9.81
CA ALA A 16 -20.69 31.35 -9.46
C ALA A 16 -19.82 32.05 -10.51
N SER A 17 -18.81 32.78 -10.06
CA SER A 17 -17.84 33.43 -10.93
C SER A 17 -16.44 33.16 -10.43
N ASN A 18 -15.60 32.60 -11.27
CA ASN A 18 -14.20 32.28 -10.98
C ASN A 18 -14.03 31.42 -9.71
N MET A 19 -14.93 30.46 -9.48
CA MET A 19 -14.95 29.59 -8.32
C MET A 19 -14.04 28.37 -8.58
N ASP A 20 -13.29 27.93 -7.57
CA ASP A 20 -12.51 26.68 -7.64
C ASP A 20 -13.45 25.49 -7.82
N VAL A 21 -13.17 24.64 -8.83
CA VAL A 21 -13.97 23.43 -9.11
C VAL A 21 -13.98 22.48 -7.93
N ASN A 22 -12.89 22.38 -7.18
CA ASN A 22 -12.81 21.51 -6.00
C ASN A 22 -13.83 21.87 -4.90
N LEU A 23 -14.26 23.13 -4.84
CA LEU A 23 -15.34 23.49 -3.92
C LEU A 23 -16.66 22.80 -4.28
N LEU A 24 -16.96 22.68 -5.58
CA LEU A 24 -18.15 21.95 -6.05
C LEU A 24 -18.04 20.44 -5.80
N THR A 25 -16.88 19.84 -6.09
CA THR A 25 -16.67 18.39 -5.85
C THR A 25 -16.80 18.04 -4.37
N HIS A 26 -16.30 18.89 -3.47
CA HIS A 26 -16.48 18.74 -2.02
C HIS A 26 -17.94 18.93 -1.58
N LEU A 27 -18.66 19.89 -2.15
CA LEU A 27 -20.07 20.10 -1.82
C LEU A 27 -20.96 18.94 -2.29
N CYS A 28 -20.56 18.26 -3.35
CA CYS A 28 -21.25 17.07 -3.88
C CYS A 28 -20.76 15.76 -3.28
N ASP A 29 -19.89 15.80 -2.26
CA ASP A 29 -19.27 14.64 -1.62
C ASP A 29 -18.53 13.72 -2.62
N MET A 30 -18.00 14.33 -3.69
CA MET A 30 -17.20 13.65 -4.72
C MET A 30 -15.74 13.72 -4.33
N ASN A 31 -15.12 12.57 -4.12
CA ASN A 31 -13.69 12.48 -3.80
C ASN A 31 -12.81 12.54 -5.08
N ILE A 32 -13.00 13.62 -5.85
CA ILE A 32 -12.30 13.88 -7.13
C ILE A 32 -11.60 15.23 -7.00
N ASN A 33 -10.31 15.26 -7.31
CA ASN A 33 -9.53 16.49 -7.34
C ASN A 33 -9.40 16.99 -8.78
N ILE A 34 -10.08 18.10 -9.10
CA ILE A 34 -10.12 18.70 -10.44
C ILE A 34 -9.54 20.12 -10.38
N ASN A 35 -8.44 20.34 -11.09
CA ASN A 35 -7.81 21.66 -11.16
C ASN A 35 -8.51 22.54 -12.21
N GLY A 36 -9.09 23.63 -11.76
CA GLY A 36 -9.73 24.57 -12.66
C GLY A 36 -10.61 25.58 -11.97
N VAL A 37 -11.07 26.55 -12.75
CA VAL A 37 -12.01 27.58 -12.30
C VAL A 37 -13.33 27.44 -13.03
N MET A 38 -14.42 27.64 -12.31
CA MET A 38 -15.78 27.44 -12.77
C MET A 38 -16.56 28.78 -12.77
N ASN A 39 -17.29 28.98 -13.83
CA ASN A 39 -18.35 29.99 -13.91
C ASN A 39 -19.68 29.24 -14.14
N GLY A 40 -20.72 29.62 -13.44
CA GLY A 40 -21.99 28.93 -13.56
C GLY A 40 -23.17 29.79 -13.15
N ASP A 41 -24.31 29.45 -13.71
CA ASP A 41 -25.61 30.06 -13.41
C ASP A 41 -26.63 28.93 -13.30
N ILE A 42 -27.30 28.88 -12.15
CA ILE A 42 -28.35 27.94 -11.86
C ILE A 42 -29.59 28.74 -11.46
N GLN A 43 -30.64 28.66 -12.29
CA GLN A 43 -31.93 29.24 -11.97
C GLN A 43 -32.88 28.14 -11.49
N VAL A 44 -33.30 28.25 -10.24
CA VAL A 44 -34.18 27.27 -9.60
C VAL A 44 -35.57 27.86 -9.51
N GLY A 45 -36.58 27.08 -9.94
CA GLY A 45 -37.99 27.42 -9.91
C GLY A 45 -38.86 26.24 -9.45
N GLY A 46 -40.16 26.35 -9.65
CA GLY A 46 -41.11 25.30 -9.25
C GLY A 46 -41.54 25.38 -7.79
N THR A 47 -41.69 24.23 -7.14
CA THR A 47 -42.05 24.10 -5.71
C THR A 47 -41.00 23.21 -5.00
N ILE A 48 -41.10 23.09 -3.68
CA ILE A 48 -40.20 22.19 -2.90
C ILE A 48 -40.43 20.73 -3.33
N ASP A 49 -41.67 20.33 -3.60
CA ASP A 49 -42.01 18.95 -4.01
C ASP A 49 -41.68 18.68 -5.49
N GLU A 50 -41.79 19.69 -6.33
CA GLU A 50 -41.52 19.62 -7.77
C GLU A 50 -40.55 20.74 -8.19
N PRO A 51 -39.27 20.67 -7.82
CA PRO A 51 -38.29 21.68 -8.19
C PRO A 51 -37.98 21.59 -9.69
N THR A 52 -37.75 22.76 -10.28
CA THR A 52 -37.19 22.89 -11.63
C THR A 52 -35.88 23.64 -11.56
N ALA A 53 -34.95 23.37 -12.45
CA ALA A 53 -33.73 24.16 -12.55
C ALA A 53 -33.21 24.23 -13.98
N ASP A 54 -32.71 25.39 -14.35
CA ASP A 54 -31.89 25.57 -15.56
C ASP A 54 -30.45 25.75 -15.13
N ILE A 55 -29.57 24.90 -15.64
CA ILE A 55 -28.18 24.77 -15.23
C ILE A 55 -27.27 25.08 -16.42
N SER A 56 -26.39 26.05 -16.23
CA SER A 56 -25.35 26.40 -17.18
C SER A 56 -24.02 26.54 -16.45
N ILE A 57 -23.09 25.63 -16.72
CA ILE A 57 -21.77 25.60 -16.10
C ILE A 57 -20.71 25.61 -17.20
N TYR A 58 -19.73 26.44 -17.04
CA TYR A 58 -18.52 26.49 -17.84
C TYR A 58 -17.30 26.45 -16.93
N THR A 59 -16.37 25.57 -17.21
CA THR A 59 -15.15 25.37 -16.44
C THR A 59 -13.94 25.54 -17.35
N GLN A 60 -12.94 26.26 -16.88
CA GLN A 60 -11.63 26.35 -17.49
C GLN A 60 -10.63 25.60 -16.63
N GLY A 61 -10.01 24.57 -17.20
CA GLY A 61 -8.93 23.81 -16.58
C GLY A 61 -7.58 24.52 -16.66
N ASP A 62 -6.60 23.94 -16.01
CA ASP A 62 -5.20 24.39 -16.09
C ASP A 62 -4.42 23.75 -17.24
N GLY A 63 -5.07 22.95 -18.10
CA GLY A 63 -4.49 22.21 -19.21
C GLY A 63 -3.82 20.88 -18.83
N THR A 64 -3.73 20.56 -17.55
CA THR A 64 -3.20 19.27 -17.11
C THR A 64 -4.21 18.13 -17.29
N GLN A 65 -5.43 18.31 -16.77
CA GLN A 65 -6.51 17.32 -16.83
C GLN A 65 -7.46 17.58 -18.00
N PHE A 66 -7.88 18.83 -18.19
CA PHE A 66 -8.72 19.31 -19.31
C PHE A 66 -8.41 20.79 -19.60
N ASP A 67 -8.77 21.24 -20.79
CA ASP A 67 -8.66 22.65 -21.18
C ASP A 67 -9.92 23.41 -20.80
N ASN A 68 -11.07 22.84 -21.12
CA ASN A 68 -12.38 23.38 -20.80
C ASN A 68 -13.42 22.29 -20.66
N ALA A 69 -14.44 22.56 -19.85
CA ALA A 69 -15.63 21.73 -19.75
C ALA A 69 -16.87 22.61 -19.65
N TYR A 70 -17.99 22.10 -20.16
CA TYR A 70 -19.27 22.78 -20.01
C TYR A 70 -20.40 21.78 -19.82
N ALA A 71 -21.46 22.24 -19.13
CA ALA A 71 -22.68 21.48 -18.93
C ALA A 71 -23.88 22.41 -19.06
N LEU A 72 -24.79 22.07 -19.96
CA LEU A 72 -26.09 22.69 -20.12
C LEU A 72 -27.15 21.63 -19.84
N ALA A 73 -27.90 21.83 -18.78
CA ALA A 73 -28.90 20.87 -18.34
C ALA A 73 -30.13 21.58 -17.76
N ASN A 74 -31.26 20.88 -17.73
CA ASN A 74 -32.41 21.32 -16.98
C ASN A 74 -33.01 20.20 -16.15
N LEU A 75 -33.49 20.54 -14.98
CA LEU A 75 -34.18 19.66 -14.06
C LEU A 75 -35.69 19.89 -14.17
N LYS A 76 -36.46 18.81 -14.41
CA LYS A 76 -37.90 18.83 -14.41
C LYS A 76 -38.48 17.48 -14.01
N ASN A 77 -39.45 17.48 -13.11
CA ASN A 77 -40.13 16.24 -12.63
C ASN A 77 -39.14 15.20 -12.09
N GLY A 78 -38.10 15.64 -11.36
CA GLY A 78 -37.08 14.74 -10.81
C GLY A 78 -36.13 14.10 -11.84
N VAL A 79 -36.14 14.59 -13.10
CA VAL A 79 -35.24 14.14 -14.18
C VAL A 79 -34.36 15.28 -14.62
N ILE A 80 -33.06 15.03 -14.68
CA ILE A 80 -32.07 15.95 -15.26
C ILE A 80 -31.97 15.63 -16.75
N TYR A 81 -32.30 16.59 -17.59
CA TYR A 81 -32.11 16.57 -19.03
C TYR A 81 -30.79 17.24 -19.36
N ILE A 82 -29.81 16.48 -19.79
CA ILE A 82 -28.51 16.96 -20.23
C ILE A 82 -28.64 17.32 -21.70
N ASN A 83 -28.75 18.62 -21.98
CA ASN A 83 -28.87 19.12 -23.36
C ASN A 83 -27.53 19.02 -24.08
N GLN A 84 -26.45 19.33 -23.36
CA GLN A 84 -25.09 19.22 -23.86
C GLN A 84 -24.12 19.26 -22.69
N MET A 85 -23.22 18.29 -22.65
CA MET A 85 -22.12 18.23 -21.69
C MET A 85 -20.86 17.79 -22.42
N ALA A 86 -19.76 18.48 -22.23
CA ALA A 86 -18.47 18.04 -22.72
C ALA A 86 -17.33 18.52 -21.84
N ALA A 87 -16.25 17.72 -21.80
CA ALA A 87 -14.95 18.12 -21.31
C ALA A 87 -13.92 17.85 -22.43
N ASN A 88 -13.09 18.85 -22.73
CA ASN A 88 -12.17 18.81 -23.84
C ASN A 88 -10.73 18.98 -23.38
N LYS A 89 -9.80 18.28 -24.02
CA LYS A 89 -8.36 18.46 -23.89
C LYS A 89 -7.70 18.31 -25.26
N GLY A 90 -7.21 19.42 -25.82
CA GLY A 90 -6.71 19.42 -27.20
C GLY A 90 -7.78 18.98 -28.20
N GLN A 91 -7.54 17.84 -28.86
CA GLN A 91 -8.51 17.21 -29.78
C GLN A 91 -9.33 16.09 -29.13
N CYS A 92 -9.13 15.82 -27.87
CA CYS A 92 -9.79 14.77 -27.11
C CYS A 92 -11.05 15.32 -26.44
N ALA A 93 -12.14 14.55 -26.41
CA ALA A 93 -13.38 14.98 -25.79
C ALA A 93 -14.14 13.82 -25.12
N ILE A 94 -14.72 14.14 -23.96
CA ILE A 94 -15.79 13.35 -23.36
C ILE A 94 -17.08 14.15 -23.57
N LYS A 95 -18.11 13.52 -24.14
CA LYS A 95 -19.39 14.14 -24.36
C LYS A 95 -20.50 13.31 -23.74
N ALA A 96 -21.53 13.98 -23.22
CA ALA A 96 -22.72 13.32 -22.71
C ALA A 96 -23.96 14.13 -23.07
N GLU A 97 -25.04 13.42 -23.42
CA GLU A 97 -26.35 13.98 -23.72
C GLU A 97 -27.46 13.02 -23.30
N GLY A 98 -28.65 13.53 -22.99
CA GLY A 98 -29.80 12.70 -22.70
C GLY A 98 -30.49 13.04 -21.40
N SER A 99 -31.00 12.03 -20.69
CA SER A 99 -31.75 12.24 -19.45
C SER A 99 -31.38 11.21 -18.38
N ILE A 100 -31.31 11.66 -17.15
CA ILE A 100 -31.02 10.83 -15.98
C ILE A 100 -31.89 11.26 -14.80
N PRO A 101 -32.63 10.37 -14.14
CA PRO A 101 -33.33 10.68 -12.91
C PRO A 101 -32.40 11.05 -11.78
N ILE A 102 -32.74 12.00 -10.92
CA ILE A 102 -31.98 12.36 -9.73
C ILE A 102 -31.71 11.13 -8.85
N ALA A 103 -32.70 10.24 -8.73
CA ALA A 103 -32.57 8.99 -7.98
C ALA A 103 -31.41 8.08 -8.45
N ALA A 104 -30.91 8.26 -9.66
CA ALA A 104 -29.73 7.53 -10.14
C ALA A 104 -28.42 8.09 -9.58
N LEU A 105 -28.41 9.33 -9.13
CA LEU A 105 -27.24 10.01 -8.56
C LEU A 105 -27.16 9.86 -7.03
N GLU A 106 -28.28 9.58 -6.36
CA GLU A 106 -28.38 9.42 -4.91
C GLU A 106 -28.24 7.94 -4.53
N MET A 107 -27.03 7.50 -4.15
CA MET A 107 -26.79 6.08 -3.81
C MET A 107 -27.58 5.60 -2.59
N ASP A 108 -27.81 6.43 -1.59
CA ASP A 108 -28.49 6.06 -0.33
C ASP A 108 -30.02 6.03 -0.41
N LYS A 109 -30.62 6.69 -1.41
CA LYS A 109 -32.07 6.85 -1.51
C LYS A 109 -32.71 6.09 -2.68
N ARG A 110 -32.02 5.11 -3.26
CA ARG A 110 -32.51 4.31 -4.41
C ARG A 110 -33.80 3.55 -4.17
N ASN A 111 -34.35 3.55 -2.96
CA ASN A 111 -35.48 2.70 -2.57
C ASN A 111 -36.85 3.40 -2.61
N GLU A 112 -36.96 4.71 -2.92
CA GLU A 112 -38.25 5.35 -2.63
C GLU A 112 -38.88 5.98 -3.86
N GLN A 113 -39.42 6.33 -4.52
CA GLN A 113 -40.44 6.94 -5.42
C GLN A 113 -40.05 7.14 -6.90
N ASN A 114 -38.78 7.29 -7.26
CA ASN A 114 -38.37 7.62 -8.64
C ASN A 114 -37.54 6.54 -9.36
N ILE A 115 -37.41 5.35 -8.77
CA ILE A 115 -36.60 4.24 -9.32
C ILE A 115 -37.12 3.67 -10.65
N ASN A 116 -38.37 3.91 -10.95
CA ASN A 116 -39.00 3.47 -12.19
C ASN A 116 -38.93 4.50 -13.33
N GLN A 117 -38.36 5.67 -13.08
CA GLN A 117 -38.17 6.67 -14.13
C GLN A 117 -37.14 6.18 -15.16
N GLN A 118 -37.45 6.50 -16.44
CA GLN A 118 -36.61 6.07 -17.56
C GLN A 118 -35.36 6.91 -17.67
N MET A 119 -34.23 6.24 -17.92
CA MET A 119 -32.96 6.85 -18.30
C MET A 119 -32.75 6.76 -19.80
N ASN A 120 -32.08 7.75 -20.35
CA ASN A 120 -31.58 7.72 -21.73
C ASN A 120 -30.38 8.62 -21.81
N LEU A 121 -29.25 8.09 -21.37
CA LEU A 121 -27.96 8.82 -21.35
C LEU A 121 -27.03 8.21 -22.37
N LYS A 122 -26.45 9.05 -23.21
CA LYS A 122 -25.40 8.69 -24.16
C LYS A 122 -24.11 9.36 -23.75
N VAL A 123 -23.04 8.57 -23.67
CA VAL A 123 -21.68 9.04 -23.40
C VAL A 123 -20.80 8.66 -24.57
N TYR A 124 -20.03 9.62 -25.05
CA TYR A 124 -19.08 9.46 -26.15
C TYR A 124 -17.68 9.78 -25.67
N LEU A 125 -16.75 8.88 -25.91
CA LEU A 125 -15.33 9.03 -25.64
C LEU A 125 -14.59 9.19 -26.97
N GLU A 126 -14.24 10.43 -27.32
CA GLU A 126 -13.57 10.74 -28.58
C GLU A 126 -12.08 11.00 -28.33
N ASN A 127 -11.25 9.96 -28.48
CA ASN A 127 -9.82 10.00 -28.12
C ASN A 127 -9.56 10.58 -26.72
N THR A 128 -10.38 10.21 -25.76
CA THR A 128 -10.33 10.75 -24.40
C THR A 128 -8.97 10.44 -23.77
N ASP A 129 -8.28 11.47 -23.30
CA ASP A 129 -6.97 11.36 -22.69
C ASP A 129 -7.03 10.66 -21.32
N LEU A 130 -6.29 9.56 -21.17
CA LEU A 130 -6.19 8.81 -19.91
C LEU A 130 -5.51 9.60 -18.78
N ASN A 131 -4.83 10.71 -19.05
CA ASN A 131 -4.21 11.55 -18.01
C ASN A 131 -5.20 12.06 -16.95
N ILE A 132 -6.49 11.85 -17.11
CA ILE A 132 -7.50 12.12 -16.09
C ILE A 132 -7.49 11.10 -14.93
N LEU A 133 -6.99 9.87 -15.16
CA LEU A 133 -7.06 8.80 -14.16
C LEU A 133 -6.40 9.13 -12.81
N PRO A 134 -5.24 9.81 -12.74
CA PRO A 134 -4.66 10.22 -11.45
C PRO A 134 -5.58 11.11 -10.60
N SER A 135 -6.50 11.82 -11.23
CA SER A 135 -7.49 12.66 -10.53
C SER A 135 -8.69 11.87 -10.02
N LEU A 136 -8.98 10.72 -10.63
CA LEU A 136 -10.12 9.88 -10.29
C LEU A 136 -9.78 8.83 -9.24
N THR A 137 -8.49 8.50 -9.07
CA THR A 137 -8.05 7.49 -8.10
C THR A 137 -6.68 7.85 -7.49
N PRO A 138 -6.51 7.70 -6.18
CA PRO A 138 -5.25 7.99 -5.51
C PRO A 138 -4.15 6.95 -5.81
N PHE A 139 -4.50 5.81 -6.42
CA PHE A 139 -3.56 4.71 -6.67
C PHE A 139 -2.74 4.90 -7.94
N VAL A 140 -3.19 5.72 -8.89
CA VAL A 140 -2.49 6.00 -10.14
C VAL A 140 -1.60 7.21 -9.97
N GLU A 141 -0.32 7.08 -10.34
CA GLU A 141 0.65 8.17 -10.32
C GLU A 141 0.56 8.98 -11.61
N TRP A 142 0.60 8.29 -12.75
CA TRP A 142 0.37 8.86 -14.07
C TRP A 142 -0.23 7.82 -15.03
N SER A 143 -0.82 8.31 -16.10
CA SER A 143 -1.35 7.50 -17.19
C SER A 143 -1.23 8.25 -18.51
N MET A 144 -1.13 7.51 -19.60
CA MET A 144 -1.11 8.08 -20.95
C MET A 144 -1.83 7.16 -21.95
N GLY A 145 -2.31 7.74 -23.01
CA GLY A 145 -3.04 7.05 -24.06
C GLY A 145 -4.42 7.64 -24.26
N ASN A 146 -5.15 7.10 -25.23
CA ASN A 146 -6.45 7.59 -25.60
C ASN A 146 -7.49 6.48 -25.56
N VAL A 147 -8.65 6.77 -24.97
CA VAL A 147 -9.82 5.90 -24.94
C VAL A 147 -10.81 6.34 -25.99
N GLN A 148 -11.35 5.38 -26.69
CA GLN A 148 -12.46 5.56 -27.64
C GLN A 148 -13.63 4.70 -27.21
N GLY A 149 -14.85 5.18 -27.47
CA GLY A 149 -16.03 4.38 -27.22
C GLY A 149 -17.30 5.20 -27.16
N ASP A 150 -18.38 4.47 -27.13
CA ASP A 150 -19.70 4.99 -26.84
C ASP A 150 -20.42 4.09 -25.85
N LEU A 151 -21.19 4.69 -24.98
CA LEU A 151 -22.03 3.98 -24.01
C LEU A 151 -23.41 4.61 -23.98
N ASN A 152 -24.41 3.82 -24.31
CA ASN A 152 -25.82 4.18 -24.23
C ASN A 152 -26.45 3.49 -23.01
N ILE A 153 -26.95 4.29 -22.07
CA ILE A 153 -27.56 3.82 -20.82
C ILE A 153 -29.06 4.11 -20.91
N THR A 154 -29.88 3.08 -20.96
CA THR A 154 -31.33 3.14 -21.06
C THR A 154 -32.00 2.34 -19.95
N GLY A 155 -33.31 2.21 -19.98
CA GLY A 155 -34.09 1.48 -18.96
C GLY A 155 -34.40 2.34 -17.75
N THR A 156 -34.57 1.73 -16.59
CA THR A 156 -34.90 2.43 -15.35
C THR A 156 -33.69 2.40 -14.39
N VAL A 157 -33.69 3.24 -13.35
CA VAL A 157 -32.67 3.20 -12.30
C VAL A 157 -32.58 1.81 -11.67
N GLN A 158 -33.71 1.12 -11.51
CA GLN A 158 -33.76 -0.23 -10.96
C GLN A 158 -33.26 -1.31 -11.93
N LYS A 159 -33.48 -1.12 -13.23
CA LYS A 159 -33.07 -2.04 -14.29
C LYS A 159 -32.37 -1.27 -15.41
N PRO A 160 -31.15 -0.85 -15.19
CA PRO A 160 -30.36 -0.17 -16.22
C PRO A 160 -30.02 -1.14 -17.35
N ASN A 161 -29.96 -0.61 -18.56
CA ASN A 161 -29.61 -1.33 -19.78
C ASN A 161 -28.48 -0.55 -20.45
N PHE A 162 -27.31 -1.18 -20.56
CA PHE A 162 -26.10 -0.62 -21.13
C PHE A 162 -25.87 -1.21 -22.53
N LYS A 163 -25.46 -0.39 -23.47
CA LYS A 163 -25.07 -0.83 -24.80
C LYS A 163 -23.94 0.03 -25.32
N GLY A 164 -22.87 -0.61 -25.74
CA GLY A 164 -21.72 0.11 -26.30
C GLY A 164 -20.43 -0.66 -26.19
N ASN A 165 -19.36 0.03 -26.51
CA ASN A 165 -18.00 -0.50 -26.44
C ASN A 165 -17.06 0.60 -25.94
N ILE A 166 -16.07 0.21 -25.15
CA ILE A 166 -14.95 1.08 -24.72
C ILE A 166 -13.65 0.38 -25.07
N SER A 167 -12.76 1.07 -25.73
CA SER A 167 -11.46 0.51 -26.13
C SER A 167 -10.33 1.51 -26.01
N THR A 168 -9.14 0.98 -25.76
CA THR A 168 -7.87 1.72 -25.86
C THR A 168 -6.80 0.84 -26.48
N VAL A 169 -5.82 1.46 -27.10
CA VAL A 169 -4.68 0.79 -27.73
C VAL A 169 -3.41 1.54 -27.38
N ASP A 170 -2.36 0.78 -27.06
CA ASP A 170 -1.02 1.30 -26.78
C ASP A 170 -1.00 2.37 -25.68
N SER A 171 -1.72 2.11 -24.61
CA SER A 171 -1.78 2.96 -23.43
C SER A 171 -0.79 2.52 -22.36
N ALA A 172 -0.52 3.41 -21.39
CA ALA A 172 0.33 3.09 -20.26
C ALA A 172 -0.22 3.67 -18.95
N ILE A 173 0.02 2.98 -17.83
CA ILE A 173 -0.38 3.39 -16.49
C ILE A 173 0.74 3.06 -15.50
N LYS A 174 1.07 4.01 -14.63
CA LYS A 174 1.98 3.84 -13.50
C LYS A 174 1.20 3.89 -12.19
N PHE A 175 1.34 2.87 -11.38
CA PHE A 175 0.81 2.86 -10.01
C PHE A 175 1.84 3.36 -9.01
N LYS A 176 1.41 4.00 -7.92
CA LYS A 176 2.29 4.60 -6.91
C LYS A 176 3.14 3.59 -6.13
N TYR A 177 2.67 2.36 -6.02
CA TYR A 177 3.29 1.33 -5.18
C TYR A 177 4.07 0.27 -5.99
N ILE A 178 4.15 0.44 -7.30
CA ILE A 178 4.86 -0.46 -8.21
C ILE A 178 5.74 0.41 -9.10
N ASP A 179 7.06 0.23 -9.06
CA ASP A 179 7.99 1.06 -9.82
C ASP A 179 7.97 0.77 -11.31
N SER A 180 7.57 -0.44 -11.69
CA SER A 180 7.40 -0.81 -13.09
C SER A 180 6.06 -0.32 -13.63
N PRO A 181 6.01 0.49 -14.71
CA PRO A 181 4.75 0.87 -15.33
C PRO A 181 4.13 -0.30 -16.11
N LEU A 182 2.82 -0.27 -16.24
CA LEU A 182 2.08 -1.07 -17.22
C LEU A 182 2.13 -0.36 -18.56
N GLU A 183 2.61 -1.01 -19.61
CA GLU A 183 2.81 -0.47 -20.95
C GLU A 183 2.10 -1.30 -22.01
N ASN A 184 1.96 -0.77 -23.23
CA ASN A 184 1.31 -1.42 -24.35
C ASN A 184 -0.08 -1.96 -23.99
N ILE A 185 -0.81 -1.21 -23.16
CA ILE A 185 -2.13 -1.60 -22.68
C ILE A 185 -3.13 -1.55 -23.84
N ASN A 186 -3.76 -2.68 -24.11
CA ASN A 186 -4.84 -2.80 -25.08
C ASN A 186 -6.08 -3.32 -24.38
N VAL A 187 -7.15 -2.56 -24.42
CA VAL A 187 -8.42 -2.89 -23.77
C VAL A 187 -9.54 -2.90 -24.82
N ASP A 188 -10.48 -3.84 -24.65
CA ASP A 188 -11.72 -3.93 -25.43
C ASP A 188 -12.81 -4.48 -24.49
N ILE A 189 -13.77 -3.63 -24.14
CA ILE A 189 -14.86 -3.93 -23.22
C ILE A 189 -16.17 -3.66 -23.93
N ASP A 190 -17.03 -4.69 -24.00
CA ASP A 190 -18.38 -4.60 -24.52
C ASP A 190 -19.41 -4.52 -23.41
N PHE A 191 -20.46 -3.78 -23.69
CA PHE A 191 -21.65 -3.69 -22.85
C PHE A 191 -22.86 -4.13 -23.66
N ASP A 192 -23.60 -5.12 -23.16
CA ASP A 192 -24.84 -5.60 -23.75
C ASP A 192 -25.85 -5.90 -22.65
N GLN A 193 -26.88 -5.07 -22.55
CA GLN A 193 -27.88 -5.07 -21.48
C GLN A 193 -27.24 -4.82 -20.10
N ASP A 194 -27.31 -5.78 -19.21
CA ASP A 194 -26.68 -5.72 -17.89
C ASP A 194 -25.29 -6.37 -17.86
N LEU A 195 -24.84 -6.94 -18.98
CA LEU A 195 -23.58 -7.67 -19.06
C LEU A 195 -22.45 -6.77 -19.57
N MET A 196 -21.42 -6.63 -18.78
CA MET A 196 -20.10 -6.10 -19.18
C MET A 196 -19.15 -7.27 -19.47
N THR A 197 -18.52 -7.27 -20.61
CA THR A 197 -17.54 -8.30 -21.01
C THR A 197 -16.21 -7.67 -21.36
N VAL A 198 -15.17 -8.03 -20.62
CA VAL A 198 -13.77 -7.71 -20.96
C VAL A 198 -13.28 -8.74 -21.96
N LYS A 199 -13.32 -8.40 -23.26
CA LYS A 199 -12.87 -9.28 -24.34
C LYS A 199 -11.35 -9.37 -24.40
N ARG A 200 -10.70 -8.26 -24.11
CA ARG A 200 -9.25 -8.13 -24.11
C ARG A 200 -8.84 -7.05 -23.12
N PHE A 201 -7.91 -7.37 -22.29
CA PHE A 201 -7.14 -6.42 -21.50
C PHE A 201 -5.74 -6.99 -21.36
N THR A 202 -4.88 -6.64 -22.28
CA THR A 202 -3.50 -7.12 -22.36
C THR A 202 -2.53 -5.97 -22.24
N GLY A 203 -1.33 -6.25 -21.82
CA GLY A 203 -0.25 -5.28 -21.76
C GLY A 203 1.05 -5.93 -21.31
N ARG A 204 2.03 -5.11 -21.01
CA ARG A 204 3.37 -5.54 -20.57
C ARG A 204 3.76 -4.82 -19.29
N MET A 205 4.60 -5.48 -18.52
CA MET A 205 5.34 -4.90 -17.40
C MET A 205 6.78 -5.43 -17.48
N GLY A 206 7.71 -4.53 -17.87
CA GLY A 206 9.07 -4.93 -18.22
C GLY A 206 9.11 -5.88 -19.41
N GLU A 207 9.74 -7.04 -19.25
CA GLU A 207 9.83 -8.08 -20.29
C GLU A 207 8.60 -9.00 -20.35
N GLY A 208 7.81 -9.03 -19.26
CA GLY A 208 6.63 -9.89 -19.15
C GLY A 208 5.35 -9.30 -19.71
N ASP A 209 4.34 -10.12 -19.81
CA ASP A 209 3.02 -9.75 -20.31
C ASP A 209 1.90 -10.24 -19.37
N TYR A 210 0.73 -9.61 -19.48
CA TYR A 210 -0.45 -10.03 -18.75
C TYR A 210 -1.69 -10.02 -19.66
N ASN A 211 -2.65 -10.85 -19.32
CA ASN A 211 -3.93 -10.94 -20.00
C ASN A 211 -5.07 -11.09 -19.00
N LEU A 212 -5.99 -10.12 -18.99
CA LEU A 212 -7.21 -10.15 -18.20
C LEU A 212 -8.40 -10.34 -19.12
N VAL A 213 -9.24 -11.30 -18.83
CA VAL A 213 -10.54 -11.51 -19.44
C VAL A 213 -11.61 -11.72 -18.38
N GLY A 214 -12.86 -11.44 -18.69
CA GLY A 214 -13.91 -11.67 -17.70
C GLY A 214 -15.22 -11.01 -18.05
N MET A 215 -16.17 -11.15 -17.14
CA MET A 215 -17.49 -10.57 -17.25
C MET A 215 -18.03 -10.15 -15.90
N ALA A 216 -19.00 -9.25 -15.90
CA ALA A 216 -19.72 -8.81 -14.72
C ALA A 216 -21.12 -8.31 -15.08
N HIS A 217 -22.08 -8.47 -14.19
CA HIS A 217 -23.40 -7.86 -14.31
C HIS A 217 -23.43 -6.48 -13.66
N LEU A 218 -23.90 -5.49 -14.41
CA LEU A 218 -24.08 -4.12 -13.96
C LEU A 218 -25.53 -3.93 -13.52
N THR A 219 -25.75 -3.79 -12.23
CA THR A 219 -27.08 -3.67 -11.63
C THR A 219 -27.25 -2.34 -10.91
N SER A 220 -28.47 -2.04 -10.47
CA SER A 220 -28.72 -0.88 -9.60
C SER A 220 -27.98 -0.93 -8.27
N GLN A 221 -27.52 -2.09 -7.84
CA GLN A 221 -26.74 -2.29 -6.61
C GLN A 221 -25.22 -2.25 -6.85
N GLY A 222 -24.80 -2.04 -8.09
CA GLY A 222 -23.42 -2.04 -8.51
C GLY A 222 -23.04 -3.25 -9.36
N ILE A 223 -21.79 -3.63 -9.32
CA ILE A 223 -21.23 -4.77 -10.06
C ILE A 223 -21.48 -6.05 -9.28
N THR A 224 -22.11 -7.04 -9.91
CA THR A 224 -22.46 -8.33 -9.31
C THR A 224 -22.17 -9.48 -10.27
N GLY A 225 -22.18 -10.70 -9.78
CA GLY A 225 -22.06 -11.91 -10.61
C GLY A 225 -20.83 -11.89 -11.51
N TYR A 226 -19.73 -11.39 -11.02
CA TYR A 226 -18.52 -11.22 -11.82
C TYR A 226 -17.59 -12.44 -11.77
N SER A 227 -16.85 -12.61 -12.86
CA SER A 227 -15.76 -13.57 -13.00
C SER A 227 -14.67 -12.97 -13.87
N PHE A 228 -13.51 -12.71 -13.29
CA PHE A 228 -12.35 -12.19 -13.97
C PHE A 228 -11.17 -13.16 -13.79
N ASN A 229 -10.44 -13.41 -14.89
CA ASN A 229 -9.21 -14.20 -14.89
C ASN A 229 -8.07 -13.32 -15.40
N LEU A 230 -7.02 -13.22 -14.62
CA LEU A 230 -5.80 -12.50 -14.93
C LEU A 230 -4.63 -13.48 -14.97
N ASP A 231 -4.06 -13.67 -16.12
CA ASP A 231 -2.83 -14.45 -16.33
C ASP A 231 -1.64 -13.52 -16.33
N LEU A 232 -0.62 -13.87 -15.55
CA LEU A 232 0.64 -13.14 -15.41
C LEU A 232 1.76 -14.01 -15.95
N ASN A 233 2.49 -13.53 -16.93
CA ASN A 233 3.56 -14.24 -17.57
C ASN A 233 4.86 -13.45 -17.45
N ASN A 234 5.70 -13.83 -16.48
CA ASN A 234 7.05 -13.29 -16.28
C ASN A 234 7.08 -11.77 -16.12
N LEU A 235 6.14 -11.21 -15.34
CA LEU A 235 6.09 -9.76 -15.09
C LEU A 235 7.28 -9.28 -14.28
N ASP A 236 7.96 -8.25 -14.75
CA ASP A 236 9.03 -7.59 -14.01
C ASP A 236 8.46 -6.64 -12.97
N ILE A 237 8.50 -7.04 -11.73
CA ILE A 237 8.06 -6.20 -10.61
C ILE A 237 9.30 -5.69 -9.88
N VAL A 238 9.37 -4.37 -9.72
CA VAL A 238 10.37 -3.70 -8.89
C VAL A 238 9.62 -2.85 -7.87
N SER A 239 9.98 -3.02 -6.62
CA SER A 239 9.49 -2.22 -5.50
C SER A 239 10.55 -2.19 -4.40
N ASP A 240 10.35 -1.40 -3.35
CA ASP A 240 11.26 -1.31 -2.20
C ASP A 240 11.53 -2.66 -1.52
N TYR A 241 10.59 -3.63 -1.64
CA TYR A 241 10.66 -4.90 -0.93
C TYR A 241 10.75 -6.13 -1.83
N TYR A 242 10.61 -5.94 -3.13
CA TYR A 242 10.54 -7.03 -4.08
C TYR A 242 11.14 -6.64 -5.42
N THR A 243 12.05 -7.45 -5.93
CA THR A 243 12.61 -7.31 -7.27
C THR A 243 12.67 -8.69 -7.92
N GLY A 244 12.02 -8.83 -9.07
CA GLY A 244 12.06 -10.08 -9.81
C GLY A 244 10.86 -10.31 -10.71
N HIS A 245 10.72 -11.56 -11.15
CA HIS A 245 9.70 -11.96 -12.10
C HIS A 245 8.55 -12.65 -11.39
N LEU A 246 7.31 -12.27 -11.75
CA LEU A 246 6.10 -12.89 -11.24
C LEU A 246 5.40 -13.68 -12.34
N VAL A 247 5.15 -14.94 -12.06
CA VAL A 247 4.30 -15.81 -12.87
C VAL A 247 3.10 -16.24 -12.03
N GLY A 248 1.92 -16.22 -12.60
CA GLY A 248 0.74 -16.63 -11.85
C GLY A 248 -0.56 -16.51 -12.60
N ASN A 249 -1.60 -16.96 -11.94
CA ASN A 249 -2.97 -16.82 -12.38
C ASN A 249 -3.83 -16.32 -11.20
N LEU A 250 -4.61 -15.28 -11.44
CA LEU A 250 -5.54 -14.73 -10.46
C LEU A 250 -6.96 -14.83 -11.01
N GLN A 251 -7.85 -15.37 -10.21
CA GLN A 251 -9.27 -15.38 -10.49
C GLN A 251 -10.03 -14.61 -9.41
N LEU A 252 -10.83 -13.63 -9.80
CA LEU A 252 -11.73 -12.90 -8.93
C LEU A 252 -13.16 -13.25 -9.29
N ILE A 253 -13.89 -13.86 -8.35
CA ILE A 253 -15.27 -14.26 -8.52
C ILE A 253 -16.14 -13.76 -7.36
N GLU A 254 -17.43 -13.78 -7.53
CA GLU A 254 -18.39 -13.59 -6.46
C GLU A 254 -18.81 -14.95 -5.90
N GLU A 255 -18.73 -15.14 -4.58
CA GLU A 255 -19.14 -16.39 -3.91
C GLU A 255 -20.10 -16.11 -2.76
N GLU A 256 -21.07 -17.00 -2.54
CA GLU A 256 -21.98 -16.92 -1.40
C GLU A 256 -21.31 -17.48 -0.14
N PHE A 257 -21.20 -16.66 0.89
CA PHE A 257 -20.61 -17.00 2.16
C PHE A 257 -21.49 -16.51 3.32
N HIS A 258 -22.01 -17.46 4.11
CA HIS A 258 -22.91 -17.17 5.24
C HIS A 258 -24.12 -16.29 4.85
N GLY A 259 -24.71 -16.51 3.67
CA GLY A 259 -25.87 -15.77 3.18
C GLY A 259 -25.55 -14.36 2.67
N ARG A 260 -24.28 -14.00 2.53
CA ARG A 260 -23.79 -12.76 1.88
C ARG A 260 -22.95 -13.11 0.67
N ARG A 261 -22.99 -12.27 -0.34
CA ARG A 261 -22.11 -12.39 -1.49
C ARG A 261 -20.83 -11.62 -1.24
N LEU A 262 -19.70 -12.30 -1.28
CA LEU A 262 -18.39 -11.72 -1.06
C LEU A 262 -17.49 -11.92 -2.29
N PRO A 263 -16.57 -11.01 -2.56
CA PRO A 263 -15.47 -11.24 -3.48
C PRO A 263 -14.64 -12.44 -3.01
N LYS A 264 -14.23 -13.30 -3.94
CA LYS A 264 -13.28 -14.37 -3.68
C LYS A 264 -12.10 -14.26 -4.64
N LEU A 265 -10.91 -14.16 -4.06
CA LEU A 265 -9.65 -14.20 -4.78
C LEU A 265 -9.08 -15.61 -4.72
N ILE A 266 -8.94 -16.22 -5.88
CA ILE A 266 -8.24 -17.51 -6.06
C ILE A 266 -6.99 -17.21 -6.86
N THR A 267 -5.82 -17.62 -6.37
CA THR A 267 -4.57 -17.35 -7.08
C THR A 267 -3.53 -18.41 -6.83
N ASN A 268 -2.73 -18.66 -7.86
CA ASN A 268 -1.50 -19.42 -7.79
C ASN A 268 -0.37 -18.51 -8.25
N LEU A 269 0.60 -18.29 -7.38
CA LEU A 269 1.75 -17.44 -7.61
C LEU A 269 3.02 -18.26 -7.49
N ASP A 270 3.84 -18.23 -8.53
CA ASP A 270 5.11 -18.93 -8.58
C ASP A 270 6.25 -17.92 -8.66
N PHE A 271 7.12 -17.96 -7.67
CA PHE A 271 8.23 -17.05 -7.53
C PHE A 271 9.54 -17.79 -7.79
N ASN A 272 10.29 -17.33 -8.79
CA ASN A 272 11.60 -17.86 -9.14
C ASN A 272 12.54 -16.70 -9.51
N ASN A 273 13.82 -16.82 -9.15
CA ASN A 273 14.84 -15.81 -9.45
C ASN A 273 14.43 -14.40 -8.98
N ILE A 274 14.04 -14.31 -7.72
CA ILE A 274 13.58 -13.07 -7.11
C ILE A 274 14.46 -12.68 -5.92
N GLU A 275 14.53 -11.38 -5.66
CA GLU A 275 15.07 -10.82 -4.43
C GLU A 275 13.94 -10.18 -3.62
N VAL A 276 13.90 -10.52 -2.33
CA VAL A 276 12.89 -10.02 -1.39
C VAL A 276 13.60 -9.45 -0.17
N SER A 277 13.30 -8.21 0.17
CA SER A 277 13.63 -7.62 1.46
C SER A 277 12.40 -7.70 2.36
N MET A 278 12.56 -8.22 3.58
CA MET A 278 11.42 -8.28 4.50
C MET A 278 10.99 -6.85 4.88
N PRO A 279 9.74 -6.45 4.60
CA PRO A 279 9.25 -5.19 5.10
C PRO A 279 9.21 -5.22 6.63
N PRO A 280 9.33 -4.08 7.31
CA PRO A 280 8.99 -4.00 8.71
C PRO A 280 7.56 -4.51 8.90
N LEU A 281 7.30 -5.21 10.01
CA LEU A 281 5.94 -5.69 10.31
C LEU A 281 4.96 -4.52 10.17
N PRO A 282 3.88 -4.66 9.39
CA PRO A 282 2.99 -3.55 9.14
C PRO A 282 2.42 -3.05 10.46
N GLU A 283 2.63 -1.78 10.74
CA GLU A 283 1.79 -1.06 11.69
C GLU A 283 0.36 -1.17 11.17
N THR A 284 -0.59 -1.49 12.04
CA THR A 284 -2.00 -1.65 11.69
C THR A 284 -2.46 -0.45 10.85
N THR A 285 -2.72 -0.68 9.56
CA THR A 285 -3.25 0.38 8.69
C THR A 285 -4.67 0.71 9.14
N ASP A 286 -4.95 1.99 9.36
CA ASP A 286 -6.27 2.51 9.78
C ASP A 286 -7.39 2.29 8.74
N THR A 287 -7.07 1.82 7.54
CA THR A 287 -8.05 1.46 6.51
C THR A 287 -8.19 -0.05 6.45
N PRO A 288 -9.25 -0.62 7.02
CA PRO A 288 -9.49 -2.04 6.92
C PRO A 288 -9.71 -2.44 5.45
N LEU A 289 -9.02 -3.48 5.01
CA LEU A 289 -9.29 -4.09 3.71
C LEU A 289 -10.76 -4.55 3.64
N PRO A 290 -11.42 -4.42 2.48
CA PRO A 290 -12.77 -4.96 2.33
C PRO A 290 -12.79 -6.46 2.63
N GLU A 291 -13.88 -6.93 3.22
CA GLU A 291 -14.04 -8.35 3.50
C GLU A 291 -14.14 -9.14 2.19
N MET A 292 -13.21 -10.07 1.97
CA MET A 292 -13.19 -10.96 0.82
C MET A 292 -12.69 -12.36 1.21
N LEU A 293 -13.09 -13.36 0.46
CA LEU A 293 -12.61 -14.73 0.60
C LEU A 293 -11.26 -14.88 -0.10
N LEU A 294 -10.38 -15.68 0.51
CA LEU A 294 -9.03 -15.94 0.00
C LEU A 294 -8.83 -17.43 -0.24
N ASP A 295 -8.22 -17.78 -1.37
CA ASP A 295 -7.64 -19.07 -1.69
C ASP A 295 -6.35 -18.83 -2.50
N ILE A 296 -5.27 -18.53 -1.76
CA ILE A 296 -4.00 -18.07 -2.32
C ILE A 296 -2.97 -19.16 -2.15
N ASN A 297 -2.42 -19.69 -3.23
CA ASN A 297 -1.32 -20.61 -3.24
C ASN A 297 -0.05 -19.89 -3.68
N VAL A 298 1.00 -20.00 -2.87
CA VAL A 298 2.31 -19.41 -3.13
C VAL A 298 3.35 -20.49 -3.18
N THR A 299 4.11 -20.55 -4.25
CA THR A 299 5.26 -21.42 -4.41
C THR A 299 6.52 -20.59 -4.52
N LEU A 300 7.49 -20.85 -3.66
CA LEU A 300 8.85 -20.33 -3.74
C LEU A 300 9.73 -21.43 -4.32
N GLY A 301 10.10 -21.27 -5.57
CA GLY A 301 10.90 -22.24 -6.31
C GLY A 301 12.41 -21.96 -6.20
N ASP A 302 13.07 -21.96 -7.35
CA ASP A 302 14.52 -21.80 -7.40
C ASP A 302 14.94 -20.33 -7.23
N ASN A 303 16.03 -20.12 -6.49
CA ASN A 303 16.72 -18.84 -6.34
C ASN A 303 15.83 -17.70 -5.80
N VAL A 304 14.97 -18.02 -4.84
CA VAL A 304 14.25 -17.01 -4.06
C VAL A 304 15.18 -16.49 -2.96
N HIS A 305 15.69 -15.29 -3.14
CA HIS A 305 16.74 -14.68 -2.34
C HIS A 305 16.16 -13.64 -1.39
N ALA A 306 16.08 -13.98 -0.10
CA ALA A 306 15.75 -13.02 0.94
C ALA A 306 17.05 -12.35 1.41
N TYR A 307 17.17 -11.06 1.16
CA TYR A 307 18.40 -10.32 1.35
C TYR A 307 18.18 -9.02 2.13
N ASP A 308 19.07 -8.81 3.08
CA ASP A 308 19.33 -7.52 3.73
C ASP A 308 20.83 -7.37 3.97
N ALA A 309 21.40 -6.27 3.50
CA ALA A 309 22.84 -6.05 3.48
C ALA A 309 23.51 -6.15 4.87
N LEU A 310 22.77 -5.91 5.96
CA LEU A 310 23.29 -5.88 7.33
C LEU A 310 22.95 -7.15 8.11
N LEU A 311 21.88 -7.87 7.75
CA LEU A 311 21.29 -8.89 8.63
C LEU A 311 21.31 -10.29 8.08
N TYR A 312 20.86 -10.49 6.84
CA TYR A 312 20.68 -11.83 6.31
C TYR A 312 20.86 -11.92 4.80
N ASP A 313 21.28 -13.09 4.38
CA ASP A 313 21.43 -13.52 3.00
C ASP A 313 20.94 -14.97 2.95
N LEU A 314 19.66 -15.16 2.61
CA LEU A 314 18.95 -16.43 2.71
C LEU A 314 18.33 -16.83 1.37
N TYR A 315 18.47 -18.07 1.00
CA TYR A 315 17.76 -18.68 -0.12
C TYR A 315 16.65 -19.57 0.42
N ILE A 316 15.41 -19.24 0.08
CA ILE A 316 14.21 -19.85 0.65
C ILE A 316 13.45 -20.58 -0.45
N LYS A 317 12.93 -21.78 -0.15
CA LYS A 317 12.06 -22.55 -1.03
C LYS A 317 10.93 -23.23 -0.28
N GLY A 318 9.89 -23.62 -1.00
CA GLY A 318 8.73 -24.32 -0.45
C GLY A 318 7.42 -23.74 -0.93
N ALA A 319 6.33 -24.09 -0.26
CA ALA A 319 5.02 -23.61 -0.63
C ALA A 319 4.14 -23.41 0.60
N PHE A 320 3.26 -22.45 0.50
CA PHE A 320 2.22 -22.22 1.50
C PHE A 320 0.92 -21.73 0.85
N ASN A 321 -0.15 -21.87 1.59
CA ASN A 321 -1.48 -21.49 1.16
C ASN A 321 -2.13 -20.57 2.21
N ILE A 322 -2.88 -19.58 1.74
CA ILE A 322 -3.68 -18.68 2.57
C ILE A 322 -5.15 -18.88 2.20
N LYS A 323 -5.97 -19.25 3.18
CA LYS A 323 -7.43 -19.44 3.04
C LYS A 323 -8.21 -18.65 4.10
N GLY A 324 -9.52 -18.56 3.92
CA GLY A 324 -10.43 -17.87 4.84
C GLY A 324 -10.87 -16.52 4.32
N THR A 325 -10.97 -15.53 5.19
CA THR A 325 -11.32 -14.16 4.81
C THR A 325 -10.15 -13.20 5.07
N THR A 326 -10.19 -12.01 4.48
CA THR A 326 -9.21 -10.93 4.78
C THR A 326 -9.20 -10.55 6.25
N ILE A 327 -10.32 -10.77 6.98
CA ILE A 327 -10.43 -10.48 8.42
C ILE A 327 -9.90 -11.65 9.26
N HIS A 328 -10.10 -12.88 8.80
CA HIS A 328 -9.68 -14.11 9.49
C HIS A 328 -8.92 -15.04 8.52
N PRO A 329 -7.71 -14.64 8.08
CA PRO A 329 -6.90 -15.47 7.21
C PRO A 329 -6.31 -16.65 7.98
N LYS A 330 -6.18 -17.78 7.31
CA LYS A 330 -5.51 -18.98 7.81
C LYS A 330 -4.43 -19.37 6.82
N SER A 331 -3.27 -19.69 7.33
CA SER A 331 -2.15 -20.13 6.52
C SER A 331 -1.81 -21.61 6.77
N SER A 332 -1.31 -22.30 5.74
CA SER A 332 -0.83 -23.68 5.86
C SER A 332 0.29 -23.93 4.84
N GLY A 333 1.24 -24.77 5.20
CA GLY A 333 2.37 -25.10 4.36
C GLY A 333 3.71 -24.97 5.07
N SER A 334 4.79 -25.00 4.31
CA SER A 334 6.13 -24.88 4.87
C SER A 334 7.12 -24.28 3.87
N LEU A 335 8.04 -23.50 4.41
CA LEU A 335 9.20 -23.00 3.69
C LEU A 335 10.47 -23.49 4.39
N THR A 336 11.53 -23.66 3.63
CA THR A 336 12.85 -24.05 4.14
C THR A 336 13.93 -23.11 3.60
N VAL A 337 14.88 -22.78 4.45
CA VAL A 337 16.11 -22.11 4.03
C VAL A 337 17.06 -23.15 3.49
N ASP A 338 17.29 -23.13 2.19
CA ASP A 338 18.17 -24.10 1.48
C ASP A 338 19.65 -23.84 1.79
N LYS A 339 20.00 -22.54 1.83
CA LYS A 339 21.34 -22.06 2.21
C LYS A 339 21.23 -20.60 2.64
N GLY A 340 22.18 -20.16 3.43
CA GLY A 340 22.28 -18.74 3.75
C GLY A 340 23.08 -18.45 5.00
N THR A 341 23.16 -17.18 5.28
CA THR A 341 23.86 -16.64 6.44
C THR A 341 23.04 -15.57 7.11
N ILE A 342 23.23 -15.42 8.41
CA ILE A 342 22.75 -14.27 9.20
C ILE A 342 23.95 -13.59 9.85
N ASN A 343 23.88 -12.28 9.96
CA ASN A 343 24.91 -11.50 10.62
C ASN A 343 24.48 -11.20 12.06
N VAL A 344 25.28 -11.64 13.02
CA VAL A 344 25.05 -11.38 14.45
C VAL A 344 26.32 -10.77 15.02
N LEU A 345 26.29 -9.54 15.49
CA LEU A 345 27.43 -8.85 16.07
C LEU A 345 28.68 -8.89 15.16
N LYS A 346 28.54 -8.51 13.85
CA LYS A 346 29.59 -8.62 12.81
C LYS A 346 30.11 -10.04 12.54
N ASN A 347 29.50 -11.05 13.11
CA ASN A 347 29.89 -12.42 12.86
C ASN A 347 28.88 -13.06 11.92
N ILE A 348 29.39 -13.71 10.90
CA ILE A 348 28.57 -14.43 9.93
C ILE A 348 28.26 -15.80 10.50
N PHE A 349 26.98 -16.07 10.72
CA PHE A 349 26.47 -17.37 11.11
C PHE A 349 25.87 -18.04 9.88
N LYS A 350 26.32 -19.26 9.60
CA LYS A 350 25.77 -20.09 8.55
C LYS A 350 24.53 -20.81 9.06
N ILE A 351 23.44 -20.78 8.30
CA ILE A 351 22.23 -21.55 8.62
C ILE A 351 22.50 -23.06 8.47
N GLU A 352 22.21 -23.82 9.52
CA GLU A 352 22.21 -25.29 9.50
C GLU A 352 20.78 -25.86 9.46
N VAL A 353 19.85 -25.21 10.15
CA VAL A 353 18.42 -25.52 10.11
C VAL A 353 17.66 -24.22 9.90
N GLY A 354 16.75 -24.21 8.95
CA GLY A 354 15.89 -23.06 8.70
C GLY A 354 14.55 -23.53 8.19
N ASN A 355 13.57 -23.69 9.11
CA ASN A 355 12.22 -24.13 8.80
C ASN A 355 11.22 -23.04 9.20
N ILE A 356 10.25 -22.81 8.33
CA ILE A 356 9.12 -21.91 8.54
C ILE A 356 7.87 -22.72 8.28
N VAL A 357 7.03 -22.95 9.29
CA VAL A 357 5.88 -23.85 9.19
C VAL A 357 4.60 -23.10 9.51
N PHE A 358 3.70 -23.07 8.55
CA PHE A 358 2.37 -22.48 8.64
C PHE A 358 1.37 -23.57 9.03
N ASN A 359 1.10 -23.76 10.29
CA ASN A 359 0.18 -24.80 10.80
C ASN A 359 -0.54 -24.41 12.09
N GLN A 360 -0.54 -23.13 12.45
CA GLN A 360 -1.17 -22.69 13.69
C GLN A 360 -2.69 -22.55 13.50
N VAL A 361 -3.45 -23.11 14.43
CA VAL A 361 -4.92 -23.19 14.32
C VAL A 361 -5.57 -21.81 14.40
N ASP A 362 -5.01 -20.93 15.22
CA ASP A 362 -5.59 -19.61 15.53
C ASP A 362 -4.69 -18.42 15.15
N SER A 363 -3.63 -18.66 14.38
CA SER A 363 -2.72 -17.62 13.92
C SER A 363 -2.43 -17.72 12.42
N PHE A 364 -2.40 -16.58 11.76
CA PHE A 364 -1.92 -16.46 10.39
C PHE A 364 -0.39 -16.60 10.29
N PHE A 365 0.32 -16.26 11.37
CA PHE A 365 1.79 -16.25 11.39
C PHE A 365 2.35 -17.66 11.52
N PRO A 366 3.48 -17.97 10.85
CA PRO A 366 4.12 -19.26 10.97
C PRO A 366 4.89 -19.43 12.29
N SER A 367 5.23 -20.68 12.59
CA SER A 367 6.30 -21.01 13.54
C SER A 367 7.61 -21.13 12.79
N ILE A 368 8.68 -20.68 13.38
CA ILE A 368 10.04 -20.81 12.88
C ILE A 368 10.87 -21.76 13.74
N ASP A 369 11.82 -22.43 13.10
CA ASP A 369 12.88 -23.23 13.72
C ASP A 369 14.18 -22.96 12.98
N PHE A 370 15.00 -22.08 13.54
CA PHE A 370 16.27 -21.66 12.97
C PHE A 370 17.41 -22.07 13.90
N LEU A 371 18.44 -22.67 13.32
CA LEU A 371 19.72 -22.92 13.94
C LEU A 371 20.83 -22.44 13.00
N ALA A 372 21.66 -21.54 13.49
CA ALA A 372 22.79 -21.01 12.75
C ALA A 372 24.09 -21.19 13.55
N VAL A 373 25.21 -21.38 12.87
CA VAL A 373 26.51 -21.63 13.49
C VAL A 373 27.58 -20.71 12.94
N THR A 374 28.42 -20.22 13.83
CA THR A 374 29.69 -19.58 13.48
C THR A 374 30.85 -20.24 14.23
N ARG A 375 32.06 -20.02 13.75
CA ARG A 375 33.27 -20.50 14.41
C ARG A 375 34.22 -19.34 14.64
N LEU A 376 34.52 -19.10 15.89
CA LEU A 376 35.53 -18.14 16.31
C LEU A 376 36.66 -18.90 17.01
N ASP A 377 37.87 -18.86 16.42
CA ASP A 377 39.05 -19.62 16.85
C ASP A 377 38.75 -21.11 17.02
N ARG A 378 38.73 -21.58 18.26
CA ARG A 378 38.47 -22.99 18.60
C ARG A 378 37.05 -23.25 19.10
N THR A 379 36.23 -22.21 19.17
CA THR A 379 34.86 -22.25 19.71
C THR A 379 33.87 -22.21 18.58
N LYS A 380 32.93 -23.17 18.57
CA LYS A 380 31.73 -23.07 17.78
C LYS A 380 30.65 -22.39 18.60
N ILE A 381 29.98 -21.41 18.00
CA ILE A 381 28.87 -20.70 18.62
C ILE A 381 27.64 -20.96 17.75
N PHE A 382 26.57 -21.34 18.42
CA PHE A 382 25.27 -21.62 17.82
C PHE A 382 24.28 -20.52 18.26
N ALA A 383 23.46 -20.06 17.31
CA ALA A 383 22.32 -19.21 17.54
C ALA A 383 21.05 -19.97 17.14
N SER A 384 20.12 -20.16 18.06
CA SER A 384 18.84 -20.81 17.83
C SER A 384 17.70 -19.85 18.07
N LEU A 385 16.71 -19.86 17.17
CA LEU A 385 15.50 -19.06 17.28
C LEU A 385 14.31 -19.96 16.93
N GLN A 386 13.42 -20.21 17.90
CA GLN A 386 12.31 -21.14 17.74
C GLN A 386 11.03 -20.57 18.33
N GLY A 387 9.92 -20.77 17.62
CA GLY A 387 8.59 -20.41 18.12
C GLY A 387 7.71 -19.73 17.08
N PRO A 388 6.49 -19.34 17.45
CA PRO A 388 5.55 -18.64 16.60
C PRO A 388 5.92 -17.17 16.44
N LEU A 389 5.84 -16.63 15.19
CA LEU A 389 6.20 -15.25 14.87
C LEU A 389 5.22 -14.19 15.41
N ASP A 390 4.05 -14.58 15.86
CA ASP A 390 3.07 -13.71 16.53
C ASP A 390 3.37 -13.49 18.02
N LYS A 391 4.42 -14.12 18.53
CA LYS A 391 4.89 -13.98 19.91
C LYS A 391 6.32 -13.48 19.94
N GLN A 392 6.69 -12.89 21.05
CA GLN A 392 8.07 -12.52 21.27
C GLN A 392 8.95 -13.77 21.27
N LEU A 393 9.91 -13.82 20.37
CA LEU A 393 10.87 -14.92 20.25
C LEU A 393 12.12 -14.58 21.05
N GLU A 394 12.57 -15.55 21.85
CA GLU A 394 13.82 -15.45 22.61
C GLU A 394 14.91 -16.27 21.90
N PRO A 395 15.94 -15.61 21.36
CA PRO A 395 17.08 -16.31 20.79
C PRO A 395 17.93 -16.95 21.89
N ARG A 396 18.44 -18.14 21.63
CA ARG A 396 19.34 -18.85 22.52
C ARG A 396 20.71 -18.96 21.88
N LEU A 397 21.73 -18.56 22.64
CA LEU A 397 23.11 -18.75 22.26
C LEU A 397 23.71 -19.90 23.10
N PHE A 398 24.48 -20.76 22.45
CA PHE A 398 25.25 -21.79 23.14
C PHE A 398 26.54 -22.08 22.37
N SER A 399 27.52 -22.72 23.02
CA SER A 399 28.83 -22.92 22.43
C SER A 399 29.44 -24.28 22.73
N GLU A 400 30.39 -24.67 21.89
CA GLU A 400 31.27 -25.83 22.06
C GLU A 400 32.75 -25.36 21.95
N PRO A 401 33.55 -25.41 23.04
CA PRO A 401 33.21 -25.79 24.44
C PRO A 401 32.14 -24.90 25.07
N ALA A 402 31.40 -25.41 26.07
CA ALA A 402 30.32 -24.69 26.73
C ALA A 402 30.82 -23.43 27.45
N MET A 403 30.18 -22.29 27.17
CA MET A 403 30.43 -20.98 27.78
C MET A 403 29.07 -20.42 28.25
N ASN A 404 29.09 -19.50 29.20
CA ASN A 404 27.88 -18.77 29.58
C ASN A 404 27.55 -17.69 28.54
N ASP A 405 26.30 -17.19 28.54
CA ASP A 405 25.79 -16.25 27.54
C ASP A 405 26.61 -14.95 27.49
N ALA A 406 27.03 -14.44 28.65
CA ALA A 406 27.84 -13.24 28.72
C ALA A 406 29.24 -13.42 28.08
N GLU A 407 29.86 -14.60 28.25
CA GLU A 407 31.11 -14.95 27.61
C GLU A 407 30.97 -15.10 26.11
N ILE A 408 29.85 -15.72 25.63
CA ILE A 408 29.56 -15.85 24.22
C ILE A 408 29.37 -14.47 23.59
N ILE A 409 28.57 -13.61 24.21
CA ILE A 409 28.31 -12.24 23.71
C ILE A 409 29.62 -11.42 23.68
N LYS A 410 30.46 -11.52 24.70
CA LYS A 410 31.77 -10.88 24.69
C LYS A 410 32.64 -11.38 23.53
N LEU A 411 32.69 -12.68 23.32
CA LEU A 411 33.49 -13.26 22.22
C LEU A 411 32.99 -12.83 20.87
N LEU A 412 31.65 -12.75 20.67
CA LEU A 412 31.05 -12.25 19.44
C LEU A 412 31.30 -10.76 19.21
N ALA A 413 31.20 -9.95 20.27
CA ALA A 413 31.31 -8.49 20.18
C ALA A 413 32.75 -8.03 19.94
N PHE A 414 33.74 -8.64 20.61
CA PHE A 414 35.11 -8.12 20.68
C PHE A 414 36.15 -8.92 19.89
N ARG A 415 35.79 -10.04 19.30
CA ARG A 415 36.61 -10.86 18.36
C ARG A 415 38.01 -11.24 18.78
N THR A 416 38.52 -10.80 19.92
CA THR A 416 39.92 -11.00 20.25
C THR A 416 40.17 -11.42 21.68
N ASP A 417 41.08 -12.35 21.83
CA ASP A 417 42.08 -12.51 22.90
C ASP A 417 41.79 -11.72 24.18
N TYR A 418 40.60 -11.92 24.75
CA TYR A 418 40.38 -11.42 26.09
C TYR A 418 41.24 -12.24 27.05
N LYS A 419 42.52 -11.89 27.11
CA LYS A 419 43.35 -12.22 28.26
C LYS A 419 42.78 -11.44 29.43
N GLU A 420 42.33 -12.14 30.45
CA GLU A 420 42.00 -11.55 31.76
C GLU A 420 43.01 -10.49 32.12
N GLY A 421 42.64 -9.21 32.11
CA GLY A 421 43.47 -8.10 32.52
C GLY A 421 43.77 -7.01 31.49
N SER A 422 43.32 -7.10 30.23
CA SER A 422 43.43 -5.99 29.29
C SER A 422 42.14 -5.19 29.27
N SER A 423 42.19 -3.93 29.71
CA SER A 423 41.13 -2.93 29.44
C SER A 423 41.18 -2.60 27.96
N GLY A 424 40.56 -3.44 27.13
CA GLY A 424 40.35 -3.12 25.72
C GLY A 424 39.45 -1.90 25.61
N GLU A 425 39.95 -0.83 25.04
CA GLU A 425 39.11 0.30 24.62
C GLU A 425 38.14 -0.20 23.57
N ILE A 426 36.86 0.02 23.83
CA ILE A 426 35.76 -0.27 22.89
C ILE A 426 35.91 0.70 21.74
N THR A 427 36.10 0.20 20.54
CA THR A 427 36.22 1.05 19.36
C THR A 427 34.84 1.53 18.88
N GLU A 428 34.81 2.63 18.17
CA GLU A 428 33.60 3.17 17.54
C GLU A 428 32.94 2.14 16.61
N ASP A 429 33.78 1.36 15.91
CA ASP A 429 33.33 0.26 15.04
C ASP A 429 32.72 -0.90 15.82
N ASP A 430 33.09 -1.15 17.04
CA ASP A 430 32.52 -2.18 17.89
C ASP A 430 31.11 -1.76 18.34
N LEU A 431 30.90 -0.49 18.66
CA LEU A 431 29.60 0.08 19.00
C LEU A 431 28.63 0.07 17.80
N LEU A 432 29.12 0.43 16.62
CA LEU A 432 28.31 0.40 15.40
C LEU A 432 27.84 -1.01 15.03
N SER A 433 28.70 -2.03 15.27
CA SER A 433 28.31 -3.41 14.99
C SER A 433 27.31 -3.96 15.99
N LEU A 434 27.42 -3.57 17.25
CA LEU A 434 26.44 -3.91 18.26
C LEU A 434 25.06 -3.31 17.94
N ALA A 435 25.07 -2.10 17.41
CA ALA A 435 23.88 -1.40 17.00
C ALA A 435 23.18 -2.03 15.80
N SER A 436 23.92 -2.43 14.78
CA SER A 436 23.33 -3.01 13.56
C SER A 436 22.57 -4.30 13.82
N VAL A 437 22.91 -5.05 14.85
CA VAL A 437 22.21 -6.28 15.25
C VAL A 437 20.96 -6.01 16.06
N GLY A 438 21.03 -4.99 16.90
CA GLY A 438 19.94 -4.63 17.78
C GLY A 438 18.69 -4.13 17.05
N LEU A 439 18.81 -3.68 15.82
CA LEU A 439 17.78 -2.91 15.14
C LEU A 439 16.59 -3.69 14.59
N GLN A 440 16.72 -4.99 14.42
CA GLN A 440 15.68 -5.75 13.73
C GLN A 440 15.11 -6.95 14.49
N MET A 441 15.56 -7.18 15.70
CA MET A 441 15.09 -8.33 16.48
C MET A 441 14.56 -7.92 17.85
N SER A 442 13.44 -8.47 18.25
CA SER A 442 12.74 -8.20 19.53
C SER A 442 13.55 -8.54 20.80
N PHE A 443 14.76 -9.06 20.67
CA PHE A 443 15.66 -9.36 21.79
C PHE A 443 16.68 -8.24 22.13
N LEU A 444 16.46 -7.06 21.60
CA LEU A 444 17.20 -5.86 21.93
C LEU A 444 17.35 -5.63 23.43
N ASN A 445 16.27 -5.80 24.18
CA ASN A 445 16.26 -5.48 25.62
C ASN A 445 17.21 -6.37 26.43
N GLU A 446 17.37 -7.64 26.05
CA GLU A 446 18.33 -8.53 26.72
C GLU A 446 19.77 -8.23 26.31
N ILE A 447 19.99 -7.98 25.03
CA ILE A 447 21.33 -7.57 24.52
C ILE A 447 21.69 -6.20 25.06
N GLU A 448 20.80 -5.23 25.05
CA GLU A 448 21.02 -3.90 25.65
C GLU A 448 21.39 -4.02 27.15
N GLY A 449 20.65 -4.85 27.89
CA GLY A 449 20.91 -5.11 29.30
C GLY A 449 22.28 -5.76 29.53
N THR A 450 22.62 -6.78 28.74
CA THR A 450 23.90 -7.49 28.85
C THR A 450 25.07 -6.60 28.45
N LEU A 451 24.95 -5.87 27.33
CA LEU A 451 25.98 -4.94 26.88
C LEU A 451 26.18 -3.79 27.85
N ARG A 452 25.10 -3.22 28.37
CA ARG A 452 25.17 -2.19 29.43
C ARG A 452 25.99 -2.68 30.61
N ASN A 453 25.77 -3.91 31.09
CA ASN A 453 26.49 -4.49 32.20
C ASN A 453 27.95 -4.81 31.84
N VAL A 454 28.18 -5.43 30.67
CA VAL A 454 29.55 -5.79 30.20
C VAL A 454 30.42 -4.57 29.96
N LEU A 455 29.84 -3.50 29.38
CA LEU A 455 30.54 -2.25 29.07
C LEU A 455 30.55 -1.28 30.25
N ASN A 456 29.96 -1.65 31.38
CA ASN A 456 29.82 -0.79 32.55
C ASN A 456 29.20 0.58 32.20
N LEU A 457 28.16 0.58 31.35
CA LEU A 457 27.38 1.74 30.95
C LEU A 457 26.10 1.82 31.81
N ASP A 458 25.61 3.03 32.02
CA ASP A 458 24.36 3.25 32.72
C ASP A 458 23.18 3.31 31.75
N GLU A 459 23.44 3.74 30.50
CA GLU A 459 22.48 3.72 29.40
C GLU A 459 23.12 3.15 28.13
N PHE A 460 22.45 2.23 27.48
CA PHE A 460 22.73 1.76 26.13
C PHE A 460 21.38 1.59 25.43
N ARG A 461 21.18 2.31 24.33
CA ARG A 461 19.94 2.29 23.58
C ARG A 461 20.22 2.37 22.10
N ILE A 462 19.43 1.64 21.33
CA ILE A 462 19.40 1.71 19.89
C ILE A 462 18.05 2.30 19.49
N SER A 463 18.06 3.33 18.64
CA SER A 463 16.86 4.01 18.19
C SER A 463 16.74 3.93 16.68
N ARG A 464 15.52 3.77 16.19
CA ARG A 464 15.13 3.91 14.79
C ARG A 464 14.26 5.15 14.66
N ASP A 465 14.59 6.04 13.77
CA ASP A 465 13.85 7.25 13.47
C ASP A 465 13.61 7.35 11.96
N SER A 466 12.42 7.78 11.57
CA SER A 466 12.10 8.09 10.18
C SER A 466 12.41 9.55 9.87
N LEU A 467 13.23 9.81 8.86
CA LEU A 467 13.61 11.16 8.47
C LEU A 467 12.61 11.75 7.47
N SER A 468 12.26 13.03 7.68
CA SER A 468 11.59 13.82 6.65
C SER A 468 12.56 14.14 5.50
N ASP A 469 12.05 14.45 4.31
CA ASP A 469 12.88 14.75 3.12
C ASP A 469 13.88 15.90 3.35
N SER A 470 13.54 16.87 4.19
CA SER A 470 14.43 17.95 4.57
C SER A 470 15.57 17.48 5.49
N ALA A 471 15.30 16.50 6.34
CA ALA A 471 16.27 15.90 7.23
C ALA A 471 17.19 14.92 6.48
N LYS A 472 16.70 14.17 5.50
CA LYS A 472 17.50 13.32 4.60
C LYS A 472 18.59 14.12 3.90
N LYS A 473 18.24 15.27 3.33
CA LYS A 473 19.20 16.19 2.69
C LYS A 473 20.24 16.75 3.65
N ARG A 474 19.85 16.96 4.92
CA ARG A 474 20.75 17.51 5.95
C ARG A 474 21.79 16.49 6.42
N PHE A 475 21.41 15.21 6.45
CA PHE A 475 22.27 14.13 6.92
C PHE A 475 22.91 13.31 5.79
N ASP A 476 22.77 13.77 4.55
CA ASP A 476 23.36 13.15 3.35
C ASP A 476 23.04 11.63 3.26
N THR A 477 21.76 11.29 3.44
CA THR A 477 21.28 9.91 3.36
C THR A 477 20.04 9.83 2.47
N ASP A 478 19.98 8.78 1.66
CA ASP A 478 18.80 8.44 0.86
C ASP A 478 17.82 7.51 1.61
N ASP A 479 18.25 6.95 2.74
CA ASP A 479 17.46 6.03 3.55
C ASP A 479 16.28 6.74 4.22
N GLY A 480 15.09 6.13 4.15
CA GLY A 480 13.88 6.60 4.84
C GLY A 480 13.97 6.42 6.35
N ASP A 481 14.59 5.32 6.78
CA ASP A 481 14.82 4.97 8.18
C ASP A 481 16.27 5.15 8.54
N VAL A 482 16.50 5.84 9.64
CA VAL A 482 17.83 6.06 10.19
C VAL A 482 17.94 5.45 11.56
N TYR A 483 19.14 5.01 11.86
CA TYR A 483 19.42 4.28 13.07
C TYR A 483 20.56 4.94 13.84
N SER A 484 20.39 5.01 15.16
CA SER A 484 21.42 5.58 16.04
C SER A 484 21.65 4.73 17.29
N VAL A 485 22.88 4.76 17.77
CA VAL A 485 23.26 4.21 19.09
C VAL A 485 23.44 5.34 20.06
N GLN A 486 22.86 5.18 21.22
CA GLN A 486 23.01 6.09 22.33
C GLN A 486 23.65 5.34 23.51
N ILE A 487 24.74 5.87 24.01
CA ILE A 487 25.41 5.38 25.22
C ILE A 487 25.43 6.48 26.26
N GLY A 488 25.26 6.10 27.53
CA GLY A 488 25.27 7.06 28.62
C GLY A 488 26.01 6.52 29.85
N LYS A 489 26.70 7.41 30.52
CA LYS A 489 27.40 7.14 31.77
C LYS A 489 27.15 8.23 32.78
N TYR A 490 26.73 7.86 33.99
CA TYR A 490 26.64 8.82 35.08
C TYR A 490 28.02 9.22 35.57
N LEU A 491 28.31 10.51 35.50
CA LEU A 491 29.50 11.12 36.07
C LEU A 491 29.28 11.45 37.56
N SER A 492 28.05 11.64 37.97
CA SER A 492 27.60 11.81 39.35
C SER A 492 26.11 11.48 39.43
N ASP A 493 25.54 11.44 40.65
CA ASP A 493 24.12 11.14 40.86
C ASP A 493 23.15 12.06 40.09
N LYS A 494 23.63 13.18 39.58
CA LYS A 494 22.79 14.18 38.87
C LYS A 494 23.31 14.52 37.48
N VAL A 495 24.44 13.99 37.03
CA VAL A 495 25.05 14.35 35.75
C VAL A 495 25.30 13.09 34.94
N MET A 496 24.73 13.04 33.77
CA MET A 496 24.93 11.97 32.80
C MET A 496 25.59 12.51 31.55
N LEU A 497 26.69 11.90 31.15
CA LEU A 497 27.30 12.10 29.84
C LEU A 497 26.67 11.13 28.86
N ARG A 498 26.19 11.66 27.74
CA ARG A 498 25.53 10.86 26.68
C ARG A 498 26.26 11.09 25.36
N TYR A 499 26.47 10.02 24.63
CA TYR A 499 26.98 10.05 23.26
C TYR A 499 26.04 9.35 22.35
N THR A 500 25.68 9.98 21.22
CA THR A 500 24.80 9.42 20.20
C THR A 500 25.54 9.39 18.87
N LYS A 501 25.57 8.24 18.21
CA LYS A 501 26.18 8.01 16.90
C LYS A 501 25.14 7.51 15.92
N GLY A 502 25.04 8.14 14.75
CA GLY A 502 24.30 7.60 13.61
C GLY A 502 24.99 6.37 13.03
N ILE A 503 24.20 5.38 12.57
CA ILE A 503 24.71 4.14 11.98
C ILE A 503 24.77 4.26 10.47
N ASN A 504 23.65 4.61 9.86
CA ASN A 504 23.49 4.76 8.40
C ASN A 504 23.35 6.23 7.97
N TYR A 505 23.70 7.17 8.85
CA TYR A 505 23.71 8.60 8.55
C TYR A 505 24.75 9.33 9.41
N ASP A 506 25.19 10.49 8.94
CA ASP A 506 26.23 11.24 9.64
C ASP A 506 25.64 12.02 10.83
N LEU A 507 25.65 11.37 11.99
CA LEU A 507 25.31 11.97 13.28
C LEU A 507 26.35 11.59 14.32
N ASN A 508 27.01 12.59 14.91
CA ASN A 508 27.83 12.48 16.10
C ASN A 508 27.39 13.56 17.09
N ARG A 509 26.89 13.14 18.24
CA ARG A 509 26.40 14.08 19.24
C ARG A 509 26.88 13.69 20.63
N VAL A 510 27.45 14.65 21.34
CA VAL A 510 27.79 14.51 22.75
C VAL A 510 26.90 15.43 23.54
N GLY A 511 26.18 14.90 24.51
CA GLY A 511 25.27 15.63 25.37
C GLY A 511 25.62 15.47 26.85
N LEU A 512 25.38 16.51 27.62
CA LEU A 512 25.46 16.49 29.07
C LEU A 512 24.06 16.71 29.62
N GLN A 513 23.53 15.73 30.35
CA GLN A 513 22.23 15.80 30.98
C GLN A 513 22.36 16.01 32.48
N TYR A 514 21.76 17.09 32.98
CA TYR A 514 21.70 17.41 34.39
C TYR A 514 20.30 17.18 34.94
N TYR A 515 20.14 16.32 35.92
CA TYR A 515 18.88 16.03 36.59
C TYR A 515 18.66 16.95 37.79
N MET A 516 17.68 17.84 37.70
CA MET A 516 17.30 18.72 38.79
C MET A 516 16.51 17.98 39.87
N ASN A 517 15.65 17.04 39.45
CA ASN A 517 14.91 16.10 40.28
C ASN A 517 14.55 14.85 39.43
N ASN A 518 13.86 13.85 40.00
CA ASN A 518 13.52 12.60 39.33
C ASN A 518 12.71 12.75 38.02
N ASN A 519 12.12 13.92 37.74
CA ASN A 519 11.21 14.13 36.60
C ASN A 519 11.63 15.28 35.68
N VAL A 520 12.63 16.08 36.05
CA VAL A 520 13.07 17.25 35.28
C VAL A 520 14.58 17.25 35.11
N GLY A 521 15.04 17.26 33.88
CA GLY A 521 16.45 17.38 33.50
C GLY A 521 16.66 18.44 32.44
N ILE A 522 17.85 19.02 32.40
CA ILE A 522 18.30 19.91 31.34
C ILE A 522 19.32 19.15 30.50
N ILE A 523 19.15 19.13 29.18
CA ILE A 523 20.09 18.53 28.23
C ILE A 523 20.75 19.65 27.46
N THR A 524 22.07 19.62 27.37
CA THR A 524 22.85 20.45 26.43
C THR A 524 23.56 19.51 25.47
N GLU A 525 23.34 19.73 24.18
CA GLU A 525 23.90 18.94 23.08
C GLU A 525 24.80 19.81 22.22
#